data_74a49b5b1f898b3db150c5024bc3e8c5
#
_entry.id   74a49b5b1f898b3db150c5024bc3e8c5
#
_cell.length_a   1.000
_cell.length_b   1.000
_cell.length_c   1.000
_cell.angle_alpha   90.00
_cell.angle_beta   90.00
_cell.angle_gamma   90.00
#
_symmetry.space_group_name_H-M   'P 1'
#
loop_
_entity.id
_entity.type
_entity.pdbx_description
1 polymer ?
#
loop_
_entity_poly.entity_id
_entity_poly.type
_entity_poly.pdbx_seq_one_letter_code
_entity_poly.pdbx_strand_id
1 'polypeptide(L)'
;MTNESAEFNLLTNQGVMLSQDNLTWTCMRAHEVYDWKYDYENVVSYLPLSHVAGTFIDIYLIMYGGGAVYFADKMALQGTLLKTLVEAKPTLFFGVPRVYEKIQEKMKEAAKANTGLKKTLSDMAKEASLEHHFATFEGKPGGGLKYKLGKKVVMSKVAKALGFERTRGFYSSAAPLSEDVFR
;
A
#
# COMPACT_ATOMS: atom_id res chain seq x y z
N MET A 1 2.02 30.56 29.03
CA MET A 1 3.18 29.92 28.36
C MET A 1 2.96 30.07 26.87
N THR A 2 3.73 30.90 26.29
CA THR A 2 3.47 31.78 25.19
C THR A 2 3.80 31.19 23.82
N ASN A 3 3.14 31.65 22.84
CA ASN A 3 3.23 31.46 21.38
C ASN A 3 4.65 31.49 20.74
N GLU A 4 5.68 31.71 21.51
CA GLU A 4 7.08 31.83 21.03
C GLU A 4 7.65 30.54 20.42
N SER A 5 7.24 29.38 20.92
CA SER A 5 7.70 28.09 20.36
C SER A 5 7.08 27.78 18.99
N ALA A 6 5.87 28.27 18.73
CA ALA A 6 5.21 28.12 17.44
C ALA A 6 5.79 29.08 16.39
N GLU A 7 6.09 30.32 16.80
CA GLU A 7 6.74 31.32 15.92
C GLU A 7 8.18 30.96 15.60
N PHE A 8 8.95 30.40 16.58
CA PHE A 8 10.30 29.93 16.34
C PHE A 8 10.35 28.80 15.33
N ASN A 9 9.39 27.87 15.36
CA ASN A 9 9.28 26.80 14.36
C ASN A 9 8.91 27.32 12.95
N LEU A 10 8.13 28.39 12.85
CA LEU A 10 7.83 29.03 11.58
C LEU A 10 9.04 29.74 10.97
N LEU A 11 9.92 30.30 11.78
CA LEU A 11 11.14 30.98 11.33
C LEU A 11 12.29 30.02 10.96
N THR A 12 12.24 28.78 11.44
CA THR A 12 13.27 27.74 11.13
C THR A 12 12.83 26.78 10.02
N ASN A 13 11.58 26.77 9.60
CA ASN A 13 11.12 26.00 8.46
C ASN A 13 11.58 26.64 7.16
N GLN A 14 12.76 26.25 6.70
CA GLN A 14 13.24 26.62 5.38
C GLN A 14 12.35 25.91 4.34
N GLY A 15 11.67 26.70 3.52
CA GLY A 15 10.92 26.18 2.39
C GLY A 15 11.86 25.54 1.36
N VAL A 16 11.56 24.33 0.93
CA VAL A 16 12.29 23.69 -0.17
C VAL A 16 11.67 24.17 -1.48
N MET A 17 12.51 24.80 -2.31
CA MET A 17 12.09 25.22 -3.66
C MET A 17 12.14 24.03 -4.62
N LEU A 18 10.98 23.60 -5.11
CA LEU A 18 10.85 22.55 -6.11
C LEU A 18 10.57 23.20 -7.47
N SER A 19 11.38 22.89 -8.46
CA SER A 19 11.13 23.27 -9.85
C SER A 19 10.21 22.29 -10.54
N GLN A 20 9.61 22.69 -11.66
CA GLN A 20 8.85 21.78 -12.52
C GLN A 20 9.72 20.62 -13.03
N ASP A 21 10.99 20.89 -13.30
CA ASP A 21 11.95 19.87 -13.72
C ASP A 21 12.19 18.81 -12.64
N ASN A 22 12.29 19.22 -11.37
CA ASN A 22 12.39 18.26 -10.26
C ASN A 22 11.18 17.31 -10.22
N LEU A 23 9.97 17.85 -10.42
CA LEU A 23 8.74 17.06 -10.38
C LEU A 23 8.64 16.11 -11.58
N THR A 24 8.87 16.60 -12.79
CA THR A 24 8.77 15.78 -14.02
C THR A 24 9.85 14.71 -14.07
N TRP A 25 11.09 15.04 -13.68
CA TRP A 25 12.16 14.05 -13.58
C TRP A 25 11.85 12.95 -12.56
N THR A 26 11.35 13.34 -11.39
CA THR A 26 10.98 12.37 -10.36
C THR A 26 9.83 11.48 -10.81
N CYS A 27 8.82 12.03 -11.48
CA CYS A 27 7.74 11.24 -12.08
C CYS A 27 8.26 10.22 -13.10
N MET A 28 9.13 10.65 -13.99
CA MET A 28 9.75 9.77 -14.99
C MET A 28 10.49 8.60 -14.33
N ARG A 29 11.32 8.87 -13.32
CA ARG A 29 12.05 7.83 -12.61
C ARG A 29 11.15 6.92 -11.79
N ALA A 30 10.12 7.46 -11.15
CA ALA A 30 9.13 6.67 -10.42
C ALA A 30 8.36 5.72 -11.33
N HIS A 31 8.02 6.15 -12.54
CA HIS A 31 7.40 5.28 -13.55
C HIS A 31 8.25 4.06 -13.87
N GLU A 32 9.56 4.26 -14.04
CA GLU A 32 10.50 3.18 -14.31
C GLU A 32 10.62 2.23 -13.11
N VAL A 33 10.79 2.78 -11.90
CA VAL A 33 10.99 2.00 -10.68
C VAL A 33 9.76 1.18 -10.30
N TYR A 34 8.56 1.76 -10.46
CA TYR A 34 7.30 1.10 -10.11
C TYR A 34 6.70 0.28 -11.25
N ASP A 35 7.38 0.18 -12.39
CA ASP A 35 6.84 -0.47 -13.59
C ASP A 35 5.43 0.05 -13.93
N TRP A 36 5.28 1.38 -13.92
CA TRP A 36 4.00 2.03 -14.09
C TRP A 36 3.41 1.73 -15.48
N LYS A 37 2.14 1.32 -15.50
CA LYS A 37 1.42 1.07 -16.76
C LYS A 37 0.62 2.31 -17.15
N TYR A 38 0.99 2.93 -18.27
CA TYR A 38 0.28 4.12 -18.76
C TYR A 38 -1.21 3.85 -18.98
N ASP A 39 -2.04 4.84 -18.63
CA ASP A 39 -3.50 4.82 -18.75
C ASP A 39 -4.21 3.62 -18.08
N TYR A 40 -3.53 2.92 -17.17
CA TYR A 40 -4.05 1.71 -16.54
C TYR A 40 -4.15 1.81 -15.02
N GLU A 41 -3.26 2.59 -14.40
CA GLU A 41 -3.11 2.54 -12.95
C GLU A 41 -4.24 3.24 -12.21
N ASN A 42 -4.68 2.60 -11.13
CA ASN A 42 -5.62 3.16 -10.18
C ASN A 42 -4.94 3.25 -8.82
N VAL A 43 -5.06 4.40 -8.18
CA VAL A 43 -4.59 4.61 -6.81
C VAL A 43 -5.71 5.14 -5.92
N VAL A 44 -5.57 4.93 -4.62
CA VAL A 44 -6.49 5.49 -3.61
C VAL A 44 -5.76 6.58 -2.84
N SER A 45 -6.24 7.81 -2.97
CA SER A 45 -5.76 8.96 -2.23
C SER A 45 -6.47 9.05 -0.89
N TYR A 46 -5.73 8.87 0.18
CA TYR A 46 -6.23 8.94 1.56
C TYR A 46 -5.31 9.74 2.49
N LEU A 47 -4.13 10.10 2.01
CA LEU A 47 -3.21 10.99 2.72
C LEU A 47 -3.55 12.46 2.43
N PRO A 48 -3.25 13.38 3.36
CA PRO A 48 -3.41 14.80 3.08
C PRO A 48 -2.58 15.23 1.87
N LEU A 49 -3.21 15.92 0.91
CA LEU A 49 -2.51 16.42 -0.28
C LEU A 49 -1.49 17.52 0.03
N SER A 50 -1.51 18.10 1.23
CA SER A 50 -0.46 18.99 1.73
C SER A 50 0.85 18.25 2.07
N HIS A 51 0.80 16.93 2.21
CA HIS A 51 1.99 16.11 2.41
C HIS A 51 2.61 15.74 1.06
N VAL A 52 3.94 15.86 0.94
CA VAL A 52 4.67 15.61 -0.32
C VAL A 52 4.33 14.25 -0.97
N ALA A 53 4.16 13.21 -0.17
CA ALA A 53 3.80 11.89 -0.69
C ALA A 53 2.41 11.89 -1.35
N GLY A 54 1.40 12.48 -0.70
CA GLY A 54 0.06 12.61 -1.28
C GLY A 54 0.07 13.45 -2.55
N THR A 55 0.70 14.63 -2.51
CA THR A 55 0.82 15.48 -3.70
C THR A 55 1.54 14.78 -4.84
N PHE A 56 2.68 14.14 -4.56
CA PHE A 56 3.49 13.51 -5.60
C PHE A 56 2.80 12.28 -6.20
N ILE A 57 2.35 11.35 -5.35
CA ILE A 57 1.81 10.06 -5.79
C ILE A 57 0.42 10.25 -6.39
N ASP A 58 -0.46 10.97 -5.69
CA ASP A 58 -1.88 11.02 -6.03
C ASP A 58 -2.18 12.08 -7.12
N ILE A 59 -1.30 13.05 -7.32
CA ILE A 59 -1.49 14.12 -8.32
C ILE A 59 -0.47 14.00 -9.45
N TYR A 60 0.82 14.26 -9.16
CA TYR A 60 1.81 14.40 -10.22
C TYR A 60 2.10 13.09 -10.94
N LEU A 61 2.24 11.98 -10.21
CA LEU A 61 2.56 10.69 -10.80
C LEU A 61 1.41 10.16 -11.68
N ILE A 62 0.17 10.36 -11.23
CA ILE A 62 -1.02 10.01 -12.02
C ILE A 62 -1.16 10.91 -13.24
N MET A 63 -0.96 12.22 -13.10
CA MET A 63 -1.03 13.16 -14.23
C MET A 63 0.04 12.84 -15.29
N TYR A 64 1.22 12.41 -14.86
CA TYR A 64 2.32 12.06 -15.76
C TYR A 64 2.03 10.77 -16.55
N GLY A 65 1.49 9.74 -15.89
CA GLY A 65 1.35 8.40 -16.45
C GLY A 65 -0.04 8.04 -16.94
N GLY A 66 -1.01 8.91 -16.76
CA GLY A 66 -2.41 8.56 -16.92
C GLY A 66 -2.88 7.59 -15.83
N GLY A 67 -4.18 7.48 -15.65
CA GLY A 67 -4.77 6.61 -14.66
C GLY A 67 -5.92 7.25 -13.91
N ALA A 68 -6.34 6.63 -12.81
CA ALA A 68 -7.43 7.13 -11.99
C ALA A 68 -7.04 7.28 -10.53
N VAL A 69 -7.51 8.36 -9.90
CA VAL A 69 -7.39 8.60 -8.46
C VAL A 69 -8.77 8.49 -7.83
N TYR A 70 -8.88 7.66 -6.81
CA TYR A 70 -10.08 7.51 -5.99
C TYR A 70 -9.83 8.19 -4.65
N PHE A 71 -10.49 9.31 -4.40
CA PHE A 71 -10.34 10.03 -3.15
C PHE A 71 -11.17 9.36 -2.06
N ALA A 72 -10.49 8.95 -1.00
CA ALA A 72 -11.15 8.42 0.19
C ALA A 72 -11.80 9.54 1.00
N ASP A 73 -12.80 9.19 1.80
CA ASP A 73 -13.45 10.15 2.68
C ASP A 73 -12.54 10.59 3.85
N LYS A 74 -12.95 11.64 4.56
CA LYS A 74 -12.20 12.23 5.68
C LYS A 74 -11.96 11.26 6.85
N MET A 75 -12.76 10.19 6.94
CA MET A 75 -12.66 9.18 8.00
C MET A 75 -11.82 7.98 7.59
N ALA A 76 -11.16 8.01 6.42
CA ALA A 76 -10.39 6.88 5.89
C ALA A 76 -9.41 6.30 6.92
N LEU A 77 -8.60 7.14 7.54
CA LEU A 77 -7.64 6.71 8.56
C LEU A 77 -8.29 6.28 9.89
N GLN A 78 -9.59 6.57 10.07
CA GLN A 78 -10.36 6.19 11.25
C GLN A 78 -11.17 4.89 11.03
N GLY A 79 -11.15 4.33 9.81
CA GLY A 79 -11.72 3.01 9.55
C GLY A 79 -12.48 2.83 8.24
N THR A 80 -12.78 3.88 7.47
CA THR A 80 -13.54 3.79 6.22
C THR A 80 -12.69 3.47 4.98
N LEU A 81 -11.36 3.50 5.10
CA LEU A 81 -10.43 3.23 3.98
C LEU A 81 -10.75 1.92 3.26
N LEU A 82 -11.09 0.86 4.01
CA LEU A 82 -11.41 -0.43 3.43
C LEU A 82 -12.58 -0.35 2.43
N LYS A 83 -13.59 0.47 2.71
CA LYS A 83 -14.73 0.66 1.79
C LYS A 83 -14.25 1.24 0.46
N THR A 84 -13.42 2.27 0.51
CA THR A 84 -12.85 2.88 -0.71
C THR A 84 -11.96 1.89 -1.46
N LEU A 85 -11.13 1.10 -0.76
CA LEU A 85 -10.29 0.08 -1.39
C LEU A 85 -11.10 -0.97 -2.14
N VAL A 86 -12.21 -1.45 -1.56
CA VAL A 86 -13.09 -2.45 -2.18
C VAL A 86 -13.79 -1.89 -3.42
N GLU A 87 -14.15 -0.61 -3.41
CA GLU A 87 -14.79 0.07 -4.55
C GLU A 87 -13.78 0.38 -5.66
N ALA A 88 -12.63 0.96 -5.31
CA ALA A 88 -11.62 1.43 -6.24
C ALA A 88 -10.78 0.31 -6.86
N LYS A 89 -10.51 -0.76 -6.10
CA LYS A 89 -9.65 -1.90 -6.50
C LYS A 89 -8.32 -1.40 -7.07
N PRO A 90 -7.50 -0.73 -6.25
CA PRO A 90 -6.28 -0.09 -6.74
C PRO A 90 -5.33 -1.11 -7.37
N THR A 91 -4.62 -0.68 -8.41
CA THR A 91 -3.57 -1.49 -9.04
C THR A 91 -2.23 -1.34 -8.35
N LEU A 92 -2.01 -0.17 -7.74
CA LEU A 92 -0.87 0.14 -6.88
C LEU A 92 -1.38 0.71 -5.56
N PHE A 93 -0.80 0.24 -4.46
CA PHE A 93 -1.17 0.73 -3.14
C PHE A 93 0.05 1.29 -2.41
N PHE A 94 0.01 2.58 -2.14
CA PHE A 94 1.01 3.29 -1.36
C PHE A 94 0.50 3.45 0.06
N GLY A 95 1.18 2.84 1.02
CA GLY A 95 0.77 2.86 2.41
C GLY A 95 1.90 3.31 3.35
N VAL A 96 1.54 4.09 4.37
CA VAL A 96 2.44 4.30 5.50
C VAL A 96 2.36 3.07 6.43
N PRO A 97 3.42 2.76 7.21
CA PRO A 97 3.48 1.55 8.04
C PRO A 97 2.23 1.32 8.89
N ARG A 98 1.73 2.38 9.54
CA ARG A 98 0.54 2.30 10.38
C ARG A 98 -0.74 1.85 9.67
N VAL A 99 -0.85 2.10 8.38
CA VAL A 99 -1.99 1.62 7.57
C VAL A 99 -1.87 0.12 7.35
N TYR A 100 -0.67 -0.38 7.04
CA TYR A 100 -0.43 -1.81 6.93
C TYR A 100 -0.65 -2.55 8.25
N GLU A 101 -0.22 -1.98 9.38
CA GLU A 101 -0.49 -2.51 10.72
C GLU A 101 -1.99 -2.67 10.97
N LYS A 102 -2.78 -1.64 10.68
CA LYS A 102 -4.24 -1.69 10.81
C LYS A 102 -4.89 -2.74 9.90
N ILE A 103 -4.40 -2.87 8.67
CA ILE A 103 -4.87 -3.91 7.75
C ILE A 103 -4.55 -5.29 8.33
N GLN A 104 -3.31 -5.49 8.82
CA GLN A 104 -2.90 -6.74 9.45
C GLN A 104 -3.75 -7.07 10.69
N GLU A 105 -4.03 -6.10 11.56
CA GLU A 105 -4.90 -6.29 12.72
C GLU A 105 -6.29 -6.77 12.32
N LYS A 106 -6.90 -6.13 11.32
CA LYS A 106 -8.21 -6.54 10.78
C LYS A 106 -8.17 -7.93 10.17
N MET A 107 -7.11 -8.28 9.47
CA MET A 107 -6.91 -9.64 8.95
C MET A 107 -6.78 -10.66 10.07
N LYS A 108 -6.00 -10.36 11.11
CA LYS A 108 -5.85 -11.23 12.30
C LYS A 108 -7.18 -11.41 13.05
N GLU A 109 -7.97 -10.35 13.21
CA GLU A 109 -9.32 -10.42 13.79
C GLU A 109 -10.25 -11.34 12.98
N ALA A 110 -10.31 -11.15 11.67
CA ALA A 110 -11.11 -11.97 10.77
C ALA A 110 -10.63 -13.44 10.78
N ALA A 111 -9.33 -13.68 10.88
CA ALA A 111 -8.77 -15.03 10.95
C ALA A 111 -9.12 -15.78 12.23
N LYS A 112 -9.37 -15.09 13.36
CA LYS A 112 -9.81 -15.71 14.63
C LYS A 112 -11.14 -16.42 14.50
N ALA A 113 -12.00 -15.98 13.57
CA ALA A 113 -13.29 -16.64 13.29
C ALA A 113 -13.15 -17.93 12.48
N ASN A 114 -11.98 -18.22 11.92
CA ASN A 114 -11.72 -19.44 11.17
C ASN A 114 -11.47 -20.61 12.13
N THR A 115 -12.26 -21.67 12.00
CA THR A 115 -12.14 -22.91 12.80
C THR A 115 -12.04 -24.15 11.89
N GLY A 116 -11.57 -25.24 12.43
CA GLY A 116 -11.51 -26.52 11.75
C GLY A 116 -10.70 -26.48 10.43
N LEU A 117 -11.21 -27.09 9.38
CA LEU A 117 -10.56 -27.20 8.08
C LEU A 117 -10.21 -25.84 7.44
N LYS A 118 -11.02 -24.79 7.69
CA LYS A 118 -10.71 -23.45 7.17
C LYS A 118 -9.45 -22.87 7.79
N LYS A 119 -9.24 -23.10 9.08
CA LYS A 119 -8.03 -22.67 9.78
C LYS A 119 -6.80 -23.38 9.22
N THR A 120 -6.85 -24.71 9.13
CA THR A 120 -5.73 -25.50 8.59
C THR A 120 -5.36 -25.08 7.18
N LEU A 121 -6.35 -24.86 6.30
CA LEU A 121 -6.11 -24.41 4.94
C LEU A 121 -5.52 -22.99 4.88
N SER A 122 -5.97 -22.10 5.76
CA SER A 122 -5.41 -20.75 5.89
C SER A 122 -3.97 -20.77 6.34
N ASP A 123 -3.64 -21.58 7.34
CA ASP A 123 -2.29 -21.69 7.89
C ASP A 123 -1.32 -22.29 6.85
N MET A 124 -1.73 -23.35 6.15
CA MET A 124 -0.96 -23.93 5.04
C MET A 124 -0.73 -22.93 3.90
N ALA A 125 -1.75 -22.12 3.55
CA ALA A 125 -1.62 -21.11 2.50
C ALA A 125 -0.66 -19.99 2.89
N LYS A 126 -0.67 -19.57 4.16
CA LYS A 126 0.29 -18.61 4.72
C LYS A 126 1.72 -19.12 4.66
N GLU A 127 1.96 -20.31 5.17
CA GLU A 127 3.27 -20.94 5.20
C GLU A 127 3.85 -21.09 3.77
N ALA A 128 3.08 -21.63 2.85
CA ALA A 128 3.48 -21.78 1.46
C ALA A 128 3.72 -20.43 0.75
N SER A 129 3.00 -19.37 1.16
CA SER A 129 3.21 -18.01 0.63
C SER A 129 4.52 -17.42 1.16
N LEU A 130 4.81 -17.57 2.44
CA LEU A 130 6.07 -17.12 3.04
C LEU A 130 7.28 -17.84 2.41
N GLU A 131 7.23 -19.16 2.31
CA GLU A 131 8.28 -19.94 1.64
C GLU A 131 8.54 -19.45 0.21
N HIS A 132 7.45 -19.21 -0.55
CA HIS A 132 7.57 -18.69 -1.92
C HIS A 132 8.26 -17.33 -1.96
N HIS A 133 7.83 -16.39 -1.10
CA HIS A 133 8.38 -15.03 -1.11
C HIS A 133 9.85 -15.01 -0.66
N PHE A 134 10.22 -15.77 0.38
CA PHE A 134 11.61 -15.88 0.80
C PHE A 134 12.48 -16.53 -0.29
N ALA A 135 12.02 -17.63 -0.91
CA ALA A 135 12.74 -18.25 -2.01
C ALA A 135 12.96 -17.28 -3.17
N THR A 136 11.92 -16.51 -3.54
CA THR A 136 12.01 -15.51 -4.61
C THR A 136 12.97 -14.38 -4.25
N PHE A 137 12.96 -13.92 -2.99
CA PHE A 137 13.90 -12.91 -2.50
C PHE A 137 15.35 -13.37 -2.56
N GLU A 138 15.60 -14.66 -2.30
CA GLU A 138 16.92 -15.27 -2.42
C GLU A 138 17.29 -15.65 -3.88
N GLY A 139 16.46 -15.29 -4.86
CA GLY A 139 16.68 -15.66 -6.27
C GLY A 139 16.46 -17.13 -6.59
N LYS A 140 15.81 -17.88 -5.69
CA LYS A 140 15.48 -19.30 -5.87
C LYS A 140 14.11 -19.47 -6.53
N PRO A 141 13.89 -20.58 -7.27
CA PRO A 141 12.56 -20.86 -7.81
C PRO A 141 11.58 -21.15 -6.65
N GLY A 142 10.56 -20.29 -6.54
CA GLY A 142 9.46 -20.44 -5.60
C GLY A 142 8.19 -20.96 -6.30
N GLY A 143 7.14 -21.26 -5.54
CA GLY A 143 5.80 -21.47 -6.11
C GLY A 143 5.40 -22.91 -6.39
N GLY A 144 5.67 -23.83 -5.47
CA GLY A 144 5.18 -25.20 -5.53
C GLY A 144 3.64 -25.30 -5.60
N LEU A 145 3.11 -26.51 -5.79
CA LEU A 145 1.68 -26.77 -5.94
C LEU A 145 0.85 -26.26 -4.74
N LYS A 146 1.37 -26.36 -3.53
CA LYS A 146 0.74 -25.84 -2.29
C LYS A 146 0.54 -24.33 -2.36
N TYR A 147 1.57 -23.59 -2.83
CA TYR A 147 1.47 -22.14 -3.03
C TYR A 147 0.40 -21.77 -4.07
N LYS A 148 0.41 -22.43 -5.24
CA LYS A 148 -0.58 -22.17 -6.29
C LYS A 148 -2.01 -22.39 -5.81
N LEU A 149 -2.24 -23.46 -5.06
CA LEU A 149 -3.54 -23.78 -4.48
C LEU A 149 -3.93 -22.76 -3.39
N GLY A 150 -3.05 -22.47 -2.46
CA GLY A 150 -3.25 -21.48 -1.41
C GLY A 150 -3.53 -20.08 -1.97
N LYS A 151 -2.77 -19.66 -2.99
CA LYS A 151 -2.99 -18.40 -3.69
C LYS A 151 -4.39 -18.34 -4.31
N LYS A 152 -4.83 -19.40 -5.00
CA LYS A 152 -6.14 -19.45 -5.67
C LYS A 152 -7.31 -19.50 -4.70
N VAL A 153 -7.21 -20.26 -3.61
CA VAL A 153 -8.35 -20.56 -2.72
C VAL A 153 -8.43 -19.59 -1.54
N VAL A 154 -7.31 -19.20 -0.95
CA VAL A 154 -7.25 -18.37 0.26
C VAL A 154 -6.89 -16.94 -0.07
N MET A 155 -5.69 -16.71 -0.66
CA MET A 155 -5.17 -15.36 -0.87
C MET A 155 -6.04 -14.52 -1.81
N SER A 156 -6.61 -15.12 -2.86
CA SER A 156 -7.51 -14.41 -3.77
C SER A 156 -8.78 -13.92 -3.06
N LYS A 157 -9.32 -14.71 -2.11
CA LYS A 157 -10.50 -14.30 -1.31
C LYS A 157 -10.15 -13.17 -0.36
N VAL A 158 -8.99 -13.25 0.28
CA VAL A 158 -8.49 -12.18 1.17
C VAL A 158 -8.24 -10.90 0.36
N ALA A 159 -7.53 -10.99 -0.76
CA ALA A 159 -7.30 -9.85 -1.64
C ALA A 159 -8.61 -9.20 -2.08
N LYS A 160 -9.61 -9.99 -2.47
CA LYS A 160 -10.94 -9.50 -2.85
C LYS A 160 -11.66 -8.82 -1.68
N ALA A 161 -11.60 -9.39 -0.49
CA ALA A 161 -12.23 -8.81 0.70
C ALA A 161 -11.59 -7.48 1.12
N LEU A 162 -10.32 -7.27 0.79
CA LEU A 162 -9.57 -6.04 1.07
C LEU A 162 -9.56 -5.05 -0.11
N GLY A 163 -10.15 -5.41 -1.26
CA GLY A 163 -10.10 -4.59 -2.47
C GLY A 163 -8.79 -4.64 -3.24
N PHE A 164 -7.88 -5.56 -2.89
CA PHE A 164 -6.55 -5.70 -3.50
C PHE A 164 -6.48 -6.75 -4.63
N GLU A 165 -7.62 -7.16 -5.17
CA GLU A 165 -7.67 -8.21 -6.19
C GLU A 165 -6.97 -7.84 -7.51
N ARG A 166 -6.81 -6.53 -7.78
CA ARG A 166 -6.09 -5.99 -8.94
C ARG A 166 -4.70 -5.45 -8.58
N THR A 167 -4.37 -5.40 -7.29
CA THR A 167 -3.13 -4.78 -6.84
C THR A 167 -1.94 -5.65 -7.21
N ARG A 168 -1.03 -5.08 -7.98
CA ARG A 168 0.22 -5.69 -8.44
C ARG A 168 1.45 -5.21 -7.68
N GLY A 169 1.35 -4.08 -6.98
CA GLY A 169 2.44 -3.51 -6.18
C GLY A 169 1.94 -2.88 -4.89
N PHE A 170 2.65 -3.19 -3.80
CA PHE A 170 2.47 -2.57 -2.49
C PHE A 170 3.75 -1.83 -2.13
N TYR A 171 3.61 -0.56 -1.78
CA TYR A 171 4.73 0.30 -1.47
C TYR A 171 4.57 0.94 -0.11
N SER A 172 5.64 0.96 0.66
CA SER A 172 5.68 1.62 1.97
C SER A 172 6.77 2.68 1.98
N SER A 173 6.48 3.81 2.59
CA SER A 173 7.43 4.92 2.73
C SER A 173 7.23 5.65 4.05
N ALA A 174 8.07 6.65 4.30
CA ALA A 174 8.09 7.51 5.47
C ALA A 174 8.72 6.90 6.74
N ALA A 175 8.58 5.60 6.98
CA ALA A 175 9.22 4.90 8.08
C ALA A 175 9.44 3.42 7.74
N PRO A 176 10.35 2.72 8.44
CA PRO A 176 10.53 1.27 8.29
C PRO A 176 9.25 0.52 8.64
N LEU A 177 8.91 -0.48 7.83
CA LEU A 177 7.84 -1.43 8.13
C LEU A 177 8.39 -2.48 9.11
N SER A 178 7.61 -2.84 10.13
CA SER A 178 8.01 -3.88 11.07
C SER A 178 8.05 -5.25 10.37
N GLU A 179 8.96 -6.12 10.81
CA GLU A 179 9.10 -7.46 10.23
C GLU A 179 7.81 -8.29 10.32
N ASP A 180 7.05 -8.12 11.42
CA ASP A 180 5.78 -8.80 11.62
C ASP A 180 4.69 -8.39 10.62
N VAL A 181 4.74 -7.17 10.11
CA VAL A 181 3.80 -6.67 9.11
C VAL A 181 4.24 -7.10 7.70
N PHE A 182 5.55 -7.22 7.50
CA PHE A 182 6.11 -7.67 6.23
C PHE A 182 5.88 -9.18 5.98
N ARG A 183 5.76 -9.98 7.04
CA ARG A 183 5.45 -11.42 7.01
C ARG A 183 3.96 -11.71 6.90
#